data_516f8df4cdee1d43ca1c39e546aad802
#
_entry.id   516f8df4cdee1d43ca1c39e546aad802
#
_cell.length_a   1.000
_cell.length_b   1.000
_cell.length_c   1.000
_cell.angle_alpha   90.00
_cell.angle_beta   90.00
_cell.angle_gamma   90.00
#
_symmetry.space_group_name_H-M   'P 1'
#
loop_
_entity.id
_entity.type
_entity.pdbx_description
1 polymer ?
#
loop_
_entity_poly.entity_id
_entity_poly.type
_entity_poly.pdbx_seq_one_letter_code
_entity_poly.pdbx_strand_id
1 'polypeptide(L)'
;RRQRQMCIRDRYNEGLHQAIEAKENVKVEHESKTLATITFQNYFRLYGKLSGMTGTASTEAPEFSEIYKLDVVEIPTNKPLARIDNPDVIFQTEAGKFHNAIEQIQKCHEKGQPILVGTISIEKSELLSKMLKKARIPHNVLNAKNHEREAEIIAQAGKLGAVTIATNMAGRGTDIMLGGNAEYLAKAEMRRMQFTDELIAEATGFADTENEEILNARKTFQELEAKYKSEIQEEADKVREAGGLFILGTERHDSRRIDNQLRGRSGRQGDPGESQFYLSCEDDLMRLFGGERMQMMMGRLTQDEDMPIESKMISKTVESSQKKVEGRNFGIRKNTLQYDDCLLYTSDAA
;
A
#
# COMPACT_ATOMS: atom_id res chain seq x y z
N ARG A 1 6.19 16.06 -22.97
CA ARG A 1 6.45 14.63 -22.61
C ARG A 1 5.53 14.08 -21.51
N ARG A 2 5.27 14.81 -20.40
CA ARG A 2 4.34 14.35 -19.34
C ARG A 2 2.90 14.24 -19.83
N GLN A 3 2.42 15.17 -20.64
CA GLN A 3 1.09 15.08 -21.26
C GLN A 3 0.98 13.89 -22.22
N ARG A 4 2.05 13.55 -22.95
CA ARG A 4 2.08 12.37 -23.83
C ARG A 4 1.89 11.04 -23.09
N GLN A 5 2.48 10.89 -21.88
CA GLN A 5 2.31 9.69 -21.06
C GLN A 5 0.90 9.56 -20.46
N MET A 6 0.23 10.67 -20.13
CA MET A 6 -1.17 10.65 -19.71
C MET A 6 -2.10 10.24 -20.88
N CYS A 7 -1.84 10.69 -22.09
CA CYS A 7 -2.63 10.36 -23.28
C CYS A 7 -2.54 8.87 -23.70
N ILE A 8 -1.52 8.13 -23.26
CA ILE A 8 -1.38 6.69 -23.57
C ILE A 8 -2.43 5.84 -22.84
N ARG A 9 -2.97 6.29 -21.71
CA ARG A 9 -3.99 5.58 -20.93
C ARG A 9 -5.42 5.97 -21.29
N ASP A 10 -5.65 7.23 -21.64
CA ASP A 10 -6.97 7.76 -21.97
C ASP A 10 -7.12 7.78 -23.50
N ARG A 11 -8.00 6.96 -24.02
CA ARG A 11 -8.23 6.87 -25.47
C ARG A 11 -9.15 8.00 -25.91
N TYR A 12 -8.69 8.76 -26.89
CA TYR A 12 -9.54 9.73 -27.58
C TYR A 12 -10.45 9.01 -28.59
N ASN A 13 -11.68 9.49 -28.74
CA ASN A 13 -12.63 8.96 -29.68
C ASN A 13 -12.42 9.56 -31.09
N GLU A 14 -13.11 8.99 -32.09
CA GLU A 14 -13.20 9.52 -33.46
C GLU A 14 -11.85 9.59 -34.23
N GLY A 15 -10.99 8.59 -34.02
CA GLY A 15 -9.73 8.47 -34.75
C GLY A 15 -8.60 9.40 -34.29
N LEU A 16 -8.84 10.32 -33.37
CA LEU A 16 -7.81 11.24 -32.85
C LEU A 16 -6.65 10.49 -32.20
N HIS A 17 -6.96 9.39 -31.49
CA HIS A 17 -5.94 8.58 -30.82
C HIS A 17 -4.99 7.96 -31.86
N GLN A 18 -5.55 7.34 -32.89
CA GLN A 18 -4.80 6.74 -34.01
C GLN A 18 -3.97 7.77 -34.77
N ALA A 19 -4.50 8.99 -34.95
CA ALA A 19 -3.77 10.08 -35.58
C ALA A 19 -2.54 10.50 -34.72
N ILE A 20 -2.66 10.49 -33.40
CA ILE A 20 -1.54 10.78 -32.49
C ILE A 20 -0.52 9.63 -32.51
N GLU A 21 -0.97 8.38 -32.50
CA GLU A 21 -0.12 7.20 -32.63
C GLU A 21 0.69 7.22 -33.92
N ALA A 22 0.04 7.50 -35.04
CA ALA A 22 0.71 7.64 -36.34
C ALA A 22 1.71 8.80 -36.36
N LYS A 23 1.37 9.95 -35.75
CA LYS A 23 2.27 11.10 -35.65
C LYS A 23 3.51 10.83 -34.81
N GLU A 24 3.36 10.05 -33.75
CA GLU A 24 4.46 9.70 -32.83
C GLU A 24 5.23 8.44 -33.28
N ASN A 25 4.91 7.87 -34.45
CA ASN A 25 5.51 6.65 -35.02
C ASN A 25 5.44 5.43 -34.11
N VAL A 26 4.38 5.27 -33.36
CA VAL A 26 4.05 4.05 -32.61
C VAL A 26 3.07 3.21 -33.40
N LYS A 27 2.95 1.92 -33.05
CA LYS A 27 1.98 1.04 -33.71
C LYS A 27 0.57 1.57 -33.49
N VAL A 28 -0.13 1.82 -34.63
CA VAL A 28 -1.54 2.24 -34.58
C VAL A 28 -2.41 1.05 -34.17
N GLU A 29 -3.16 1.19 -33.10
CA GLU A 29 -4.08 0.17 -32.62
C GLU A 29 -5.51 0.40 -33.12
N HIS A 30 -6.33 -0.66 -33.09
CA HIS A 30 -7.74 -0.58 -33.48
C HIS A 30 -8.53 0.34 -32.54
N GLU A 31 -9.46 1.09 -33.10
CA GLU A 31 -10.37 1.93 -32.36
C GLU A 31 -11.27 1.07 -31.46
N SER A 32 -11.34 1.40 -30.17
CA SER A 32 -12.29 0.79 -29.24
C SER A 32 -13.38 1.79 -28.90
N LYS A 33 -14.64 1.46 -29.22
CA LYS A 33 -15.80 2.28 -28.87
C LYS A 33 -16.43 1.75 -27.59
N THR A 34 -16.57 2.61 -26.58
CA THR A 34 -17.34 2.27 -25.38
C THR A 34 -18.82 2.21 -25.74
N LEU A 35 -19.42 1.04 -25.69
CA LEU A 35 -20.84 0.82 -26.01
C LEU A 35 -21.73 1.15 -24.82
N ALA A 36 -21.31 0.80 -23.61
CA ALA A 36 -22.02 1.07 -22.37
C ALA A 36 -21.05 1.09 -21.20
N THR A 37 -21.47 1.72 -20.11
CA THR A 37 -20.77 1.71 -18.81
C THR A 37 -21.67 1.08 -17.76
N ILE A 38 -21.07 0.40 -16.80
CA ILE A 38 -21.76 -0.20 -15.66
C ILE A 38 -20.95 0.11 -14.38
N THR A 39 -21.62 0.33 -13.26
CA THR A 39 -20.94 0.44 -11.98
C THR A 39 -20.35 -0.90 -11.55
N PHE A 40 -19.25 -0.87 -10.80
CA PHE A 40 -18.66 -2.11 -10.26
C PHE A 40 -19.66 -2.87 -9.38
N GLN A 41 -20.49 -2.17 -8.62
CA GLN A 41 -21.51 -2.78 -7.78
C GLN A 41 -22.49 -3.60 -8.59
N ASN A 42 -23.05 -3.04 -9.67
CA ASN A 42 -23.97 -3.77 -10.53
C ASN A 42 -23.29 -4.88 -11.32
N TYR A 43 -22.06 -4.66 -11.79
CA TYR A 43 -21.28 -5.69 -12.45
C TYR A 43 -21.11 -6.93 -11.56
N PHE A 44 -20.70 -6.76 -10.29
CA PHE A 44 -20.53 -7.90 -9.38
C PHE A 44 -21.86 -8.54 -8.92
N ARG A 45 -22.96 -7.81 -8.91
CA ARG A 45 -24.29 -8.35 -8.63
C ARG A 45 -24.81 -9.28 -9.73
N LEU A 46 -24.23 -9.27 -10.92
CA LEU A 46 -24.58 -10.22 -12.00
C LEU A 46 -24.13 -11.65 -11.71
N TYR A 47 -23.20 -11.85 -10.79
CA TYR A 47 -22.70 -13.19 -10.48
C TYR A 47 -23.61 -13.90 -9.47
N GLY A 48 -24.04 -15.12 -9.79
CA GLY A 48 -24.86 -15.95 -8.89
C GLY A 48 -24.11 -16.44 -7.65
N LYS A 49 -22.77 -16.54 -7.73
CA LYS A 49 -21.88 -16.82 -6.60
C LYS A 49 -20.78 -15.78 -6.59
N LEU A 50 -20.67 -15.06 -5.50
CA LEU A 50 -19.64 -14.05 -5.28
C LEU A 50 -18.95 -14.30 -3.95
N SER A 51 -17.63 -14.37 -3.96
CA SER A 51 -16.83 -14.49 -2.74
C SER A 51 -15.47 -13.78 -2.94
N GLY A 52 -14.82 -13.44 -1.85
CA GLY A 52 -13.52 -12.79 -1.88
C GLY A 52 -12.80 -12.96 -0.55
N MET A 53 -11.52 -12.70 -0.54
CA MET A 53 -10.68 -12.72 0.67
C MET A 53 -9.88 -11.46 0.81
N THR A 54 -9.86 -10.92 2.01
CA THR A 54 -8.99 -9.78 2.38
C THR A 54 -8.76 -9.78 3.88
N GLY A 55 -7.62 -9.26 4.32
CA GLY A 55 -7.32 -9.09 5.75
C GLY A 55 -8.04 -7.89 6.40
N THR A 56 -8.88 -7.15 5.67
CA THR A 56 -9.46 -5.88 6.13
C THR A 56 -10.95 -5.73 5.82
N ALA A 57 -11.69 -6.83 5.63
CA ALA A 57 -13.12 -6.78 5.29
C ALA A 57 -14.00 -6.32 6.45
N SER A 58 -13.62 -6.60 7.68
CA SER A 58 -14.44 -6.39 8.89
C SER A 58 -14.92 -4.94 9.05
N THR A 59 -14.10 -3.95 8.66
CA THR A 59 -14.46 -2.52 8.70
C THR A 59 -15.57 -2.14 7.73
N GLU A 60 -15.73 -2.88 6.64
CA GLU A 60 -16.69 -2.63 5.56
C GLU A 60 -17.83 -3.68 5.54
N ALA A 61 -17.94 -4.52 6.57
CA ALA A 61 -18.97 -5.57 6.65
C ALA A 61 -20.41 -5.06 6.42
N PRO A 62 -20.83 -3.90 6.95
CA PRO A 62 -22.16 -3.35 6.67
C PRO A 62 -22.41 -3.08 5.18
N GLU A 63 -21.39 -2.56 4.46
CA GLU A 63 -21.49 -2.29 3.01
C GLU A 63 -21.58 -3.60 2.21
N PHE A 64 -20.79 -4.63 2.55
CA PHE A 64 -20.89 -5.94 1.92
C PHE A 64 -22.25 -6.59 2.11
N SER A 65 -22.82 -6.50 3.31
CA SER A 65 -24.15 -7.03 3.60
C SER A 65 -25.25 -6.26 2.87
N GLU A 66 -25.20 -4.91 2.88
CA GLU A 66 -26.25 -4.08 2.29
C GLU A 66 -26.28 -4.15 0.77
N ILE A 67 -25.10 -4.05 0.11
CA ILE A 67 -25.02 -3.96 -1.36
C ILE A 67 -25.02 -5.37 -2.01
N TYR A 68 -24.18 -6.28 -1.50
CA TYR A 68 -23.94 -7.56 -2.16
C TYR A 68 -24.61 -8.75 -1.47
N LYS A 69 -25.25 -8.54 -0.32
CA LYS A 69 -25.82 -9.61 0.53
C LYS A 69 -24.79 -10.66 0.95
N LEU A 70 -23.56 -10.22 1.19
CA LEU A 70 -22.44 -11.05 1.60
C LEU A 70 -22.19 -10.91 3.09
N ASP A 71 -21.97 -12.04 3.77
CA ASP A 71 -21.51 -12.06 5.15
C ASP A 71 -19.99 -12.03 5.20
N VAL A 72 -19.45 -11.34 6.20
CA VAL A 72 -18.01 -11.32 6.47
C VAL A 72 -17.70 -12.30 7.58
N VAL A 73 -16.91 -13.32 7.26
CA VAL A 73 -16.45 -14.35 8.21
C VAL A 73 -15.00 -14.10 8.55
N GLU A 74 -14.69 -13.90 9.82
CA GLU A 74 -13.33 -13.76 10.33
C GLU A 74 -12.71 -15.13 10.57
N ILE A 75 -11.64 -15.43 9.83
CA ILE A 75 -10.87 -16.66 10.01
C ILE A 75 -9.64 -16.32 10.87
N PRO A 76 -9.46 -17.01 12.00
CA PRO A 76 -8.32 -16.75 12.87
C PRO A 76 -7.00 -17.03 12.16
N THR A 77 -5.97 -16.25 12.49
CA THR A 77 -4.62 -16.41 11.93
C THR A 77 -3.97 -17.71 12.39
N ASN A 78 -3.16 -18.35 11.52
CA ASN A 78 -2.43 -19.57 11.86
C ASN A 78 -1.46 -19.38 13.04
N LYS A 79 -0.79 -18.23 13.08
CA LYS A 79 0.08 -17.83 14.21
C LYS A 79 -0.49 -16.59 14.90
N PRO A 80 -0.31 -16.45 16.22
CA PRO A 80 -0.71 -15.25 16.94
C PRO A 80 -0.07 -14.00 16.33
N LEU A 81 -0.80 -12.89 16.33
CA LEU A 81 -0.26 -11.60 15.92
C LEU A 81 0.73 -11.10 16.97
N ALA A 82 2.00 -11.01 16.57
CA ALA A 82 3.09 -10.50 17.45
C ALA A 82 3.35 -9.00 17.28
N ARG A 83 2.72 -8.36 16.27
CA ARG A 83 2.87 -6.92 16.03
C ARG A 83 2.25 -6.10 17.16
N ILE A 84 2.96 -5.04 17.55
CA ILE A 84 2.51 -4.05 18.53
C ILE A 84 1.99 -2.83 17.75
N ASP A 85 0.71 -2.51 17.92
CA ASP A 85 0.10 -1.31 17.34
C ASP A 85 0.12 -0.19 18.41
N ASN A 86 1.11 0.71 18.30
CA ASN A 86 1.30 1.83 19.21
C ASN A 86 0.20 2.89 19.03
N PRO A 87 -0.15 3.66 20.07
CA PRO A 87 -1.08 4.78 19.98
C PRO A 87 -0.60 5.81 18.96
N ASP A 88 -1.57 6.55 18.38
CA ASP A 88 -1.24 7.67 17.49
C ASP A 88 -0.58 8.80 18.29
N VAL A 89 0.42 9.41 17.67
CA VAL A 89 1.09 10.61 18.20
C VAL A 89 0.63 11.81 17.39
N ILE A 90 0.23 12.87 18.07
CA ILE A 90 -0.36 14.04 17.43
C ILE A 90 0.47 15.27 17.71
N PHE A 91 0.76 16.02 16.66
CA PHE A 91 1.53 17.25 16.67
C PHE A 91 0.64 18.45 16.32
N GLN A 92 1.02 19.64 16.77
CA GLN A 92 0.29 20.83 16.45
C GLN A 92 0.44 21.18 14.97
N THR A 93 1.67 21.10 14.44
CA THR A 93 2.00 21.48 13.06
C THR A 93 2.48 20.29 12.23
N GLU A 94 2.38 20.41 10.92
CA GLU A 94 2.95 19.43 9.99
C GLU A 94 4.49 19.42 10.04
N ALA A 95 5.11 20.58 10.28
CA ALA A 95 6.55 20.70 10.42
C ALA A 95 7.08 19.91 11.64
N GLY A 96 6.46 20.08 12.81
CA GLY A 96 6.79 19.32 14.03
C GLY A 96 6.59 17.81 13.84
N LYS A 97 5.50 17.39 13.17
CA LYS A 97 5.27 16.00 12.80
C LYS A 97 6.42 15.40 11.98
N PHE A 98 6.84 16.08 10.91
CA PHE A 98 7.94 15.58 10.07
C PHE A 98 9.29 15.60 10.77
N HIS A 99 9.55 16.58 11.64
CA HIS A 99 10.77 16.61 12.45
C HIS A 99 10.88 15.36 13.34
N ASN A 100 9.84 15.08 14.11
CA ASN A 100 9.76 13.90 14.96
C ASN A 100 9.75 12.58 14.16
N ALA A 101 9.14 12.56 12.98
CA ALA A 101 9.17 11.40 12.08
C ALA A 101 10.61 11.07 11.66
N ILE A 102 11.42 12.08 11.34
CA ILE A 102 12.83 11.89 10.98
C ILE A 102 13.65 11.35 12.16
N GLU A 103 13.43 11.87 13.37
CA GLU A 103 14.08 11.34 14.56
C GLU A 103 13.73 9.86 14.80
N GLN A 104 12.46 9.50 14.63
CA GLN A 104 12.04 8.09 14.76
C GLN A 104 12.66 7.21 13.67
N ILE A 105 12.72 7.68 12.43
CA ILE A 105 13.39 6.98 11.34
C ILE A 105 14.87 6.77 11.64
N GLN A 106 15.53 7.79 12.17
CA GLN A 106 16.94 7.71 12.55
C GLN A 106 17.14 6.69 13.68
N LYS A 107 16.33 6.71 14.73
CA LYS A 107 16.37 5.74 15.84
C LYS A 107 16.20 4.30 15.34
N CYS A 108 15.25 4.05 14.43
CA CYS A 108 15.05 2.72 13.84
C CYS A 108 16.28 2.31 13.01
N HIS A 109 16.79 3.19 12.17
CA HIS A 109 17.95 2.93 11.33
C HIS A 109 19.19 2.59 12.16
N GLU A 110 19.50 3.37 13.20
CA GLU A 110 20.63 3.14 14.11
C GLU A 110 20.49 1.83 14.90
N LYS A 111 19.27 1.46 15.29
CA LYS A 111 18.96 0.19 15.97
C LYS A 111 19.07 -1.01 15.02
N GLY A 112 19.10 -0.78 13.69
CA GLY A 112 19.02 -1.82 12.67
C GLY A 112 17.60 -2.29 12.38
N GLN A 113 16.57 -1.65 12.92
CA GLN A 113 15.18 -1.97 12.67
C GLN A 113 14.74 -1.39 11.31
N PRO A 114 14.27 -2.22 10.34
CA PRO A 114 13.75 -1.70 9.08
C PRO A 114 12.47 -0.91 9.31
N ILE A 115 12.31 0.19 8.57
CA ILE A 115 11.15 1.06 8.67
C ILE A 115 10.52 1.32 7.31
N LEU A 116 9.20 1.15 7.24
CA LEU A 116 8.36 1.53 6.10
C LEU A 116 7.51 2.74 6.49
N VAL A 117 7.76 3.86 5.82
CA VAL A 117 7.03 5.11 6.04
C VAL A 117 5.93 5.26 5.01
N GLY A 118 4.68 5.23 5.46
CA GLY A 118 3.50 5.44 4.63
C GLY A 118 3.14 6.92 4.51
N THR A 119 3.01 7.42 3.27
CA THR A 119 2.55 8.79 2.98
C THR A 119 1.30 8.76 2.10
N ILE A 120 0.42 9.75 2.24
CA ILE A 120 -0.83 9.82 1.46
C ILE A 120 -0.56 10.29 0.03
N SER A 121 0.37 11.23 -0.17
CA SER A 121 0.62 11.86 -1.46
C SER A 121 2.07 11.75 -1.92
N ILE A 122 2.27 11.91 -3.24
CA ILE A 122 3.60 11.91 -3.85
C ILE A 122 4.40 13.11 -3.36
N GLU A 123 3.77 14.28 -3.22
CA GLU A 123 4.39 15.52 -2.75
C GLU A 123 4.97 15.35 -1.34
N LYS A 124 4.19 14.72 -0.43
CA LYS A 124 4.65 14.44 0.94
C LYS A 124 5.78 13.43 0.97
N SER A 125 5.75 12.43 0.09
CA SER A 125 6.85 11.46 -0.04
C SER A 125 8.14 12.12 -0.54
N GLU A 126 8.03 13.03 -1.50
CA GLU A 126 9.18 13.79 -2.03
C GLU A 126 9.73 14.80 -1.00
N LEU A 127 8.83 15.44 -0.22
CA LEU A 127 9.23 16.34 0.87
C LEU A 127 10.03 15.59 1.93
N LEU A 128 9.50 14.48 2.43
CA LEU A 128 10.17 13.64 3.42
C LEU A 128 11.51 13.12 2.90
N SER A 129 11.56 12.69 1.63
CA SER A 129 12.81 12.25 0.99
C SER A 129 13.85 13.37 0.95
N LYS A 130 13.47 14.63 0.67
CA LYS A 130 14.39 15.76 0.70
C LYS A 130 14.93 16.02 2.12
N MET A 131 14.08 15.87 3.14
CA MET A 131 14.47 16.04 4.54
C MET A 131 15.42 14.92 4.99
N LEU A 132 15.14 13.66 4.66
CA LEU A 132 16.03 12.53 4.97
C LEU A 132 17.40 12.63 4.26
N LYS A 133 17.43 13.15 3.02
CA LYS A 133 18.70 13.45 2.33
C LYS A 133 19.52 14.50 3.07
N LYS A 134 18.89 15.55 3.61
CA LYS A 134 19.57 16.55 4.45
C LYS A 134 20.11 15.94 5.75
N ALA A 135 19.36 15.02 6.35
CA ALA A 135 19.77 14.25 7.52
C ALA A 135 20.80 13.15 7.20
N ARG A 136 21.18 12.94 5.92
CA ARG A 136 22.10 11.90 5.44
C ARG A 136 21.67 10.48 5.78
N ILE A 137 20.37 10.21 5.85
CA ILE A 137 19.81 8.89 6.07
C ILE A 137 19.56 8.23 4.71
N PRO A 138 20.21 7.08 4.41
CA PRO A 138 19.98 6.35 3.16
C PRO A 138 18.55 5.80 3.14
N HIS A 139 17.83 6.02 2.04
CA HIS A 139 16.44 5.58 1.92
C HIS A 139 16.02 5.33 0.47
N ASN A 140 15.01 4.51 0.30
CA ASN A 140 14.34 4.25 -0.97
C ASN A 140 12.97 4.93 -1.00
N VAL A 141 12.54 5.37 -2.19
CA VAL A 141 11.22 5.99 -2.39
C VAL A 141 10.43 5.18 -3.40
N LEU A 142 9.26 4.73 -2.97
CA LEU A 142 8.26 4.04 -3.78
C LEU A 142 7.10 4.98 -4.07
N ASN A 143 7.01 5.42 -5.29
CA ASN A 143 5.89 6.20 -5.79
C ASN A 143 5.57 5.80 -7.23
N ALA A 144 4.42 6.24 -7.74
CA ALA A 144 3.97 5.92 -9.10
C ALA A 144 4.94 6.33 -10.23
N LYS A 145 5.98 7.11 -9.92
CA LYS A 145 7.02 7.50 -10.88
C LYS A 145 8.08 6.41 -11.09
N ASN A 146 8.24 5.49 -10.13
CA ASN A 146 9.30 4.48 -10.09
C ASN A 146 8.75 3.04 -10.16
N HIS A 147 7.67 2.85 -10.90
CA HIS A 147 6.91 1.58 -10.93
C HIS A 147 7.75 0.37 -11.37
N GLU A 148 8.72 0.56 -12.28
CA GLU A 148 9.56 -0.53 -12.79
C GLU A 148 10.48 -1.15 -11.71
N ARG A 149 10.86 -0.37 -10.69
CA ARG A 149 11.73 -0.82 -9.60
C ARG A 149 10.98 -1.12 -8.29
N GLU A 150 9.66 -1.06 -8.33
CA GLU A 150 8.82 -1.22 -7.14
C GLU A 150 9.03 -2.57 -6.46
N ALA A 151 8.99 -3.66 -7.24
CA ALA A 151 9.17 -5.02 -6.72
C ALA A 151 10.57 -5.23 -6.11
N GLU A 152 11.60 -4.66 -6.73
CA GLU A 152 12.98 -4.70 -6.23
C GLU A 152 13.10 -4.01 -4.85
N ILE A 153 12.58 -2.80 -4.74
CA ILE A 153 12.67 -2.00 -3.52
C ILE A 153 11.89 -2.65 -2.38
N ILE A 154 10.68 -3.16 -2.67
CA ILE A 154 9.85 -3.85 -1.67
C ILE A 154 10.52 -5.14 -1.19
N ALA A 155 11.08 -5.92 -2.10
CA ALA A 155 11.78 -7.16 -1.74
C ALA A 155 12.96 -6.90 -0.77
N GLN A 156 13.54 -5.71 -0.78
CA GLN A 156 14.67 -5.31 0.07
C GLN A 156 14.24 -4.43 1.27
N ALA A 157 12.95 -4.08 1.39
CA ALA A 157 12.46 -3.20 2.46
C ALA A 157 12.56 -3.82 3.87
N GLY A 158 12.69 -5.14 3.96
CA GLY A 158 12.87 -5.86 5.23
C GLY A 158 14.31 -6.08 5.67
N LYS A 159 15.32 -5.53 4.97
CA LYS A 159 16.73 -5.64 5.34
C LYS A 159 17.06 -4.84 6.59
N LEU A 160 18.14 -5.22 7.27
CA LEU A 160 18.63 -4.56 8.47
C LEU A 160 18.81 -3.05 8.27
N GLY A 161 18.11 -2.24 9.07
CA GLY A 161 18.18 -0.80 9.03
C GLY A 161 17.65 -0.15 7.74
N ALA A 162 16.94 -0.89 6.87
CA ALA A 162 16.40 -0.34 5.64
C ALA A 162 15.33 0.73 5.91
N VAL A 163 15.41 1.86 5.20
CA VAL A 163 14.41 2.94 5.27
C VAL A 163 13.72 3.03 3.91
N THR A 164 12.40 2.84 3.91
CA THR A 164 11.59 2.89 2.70
C THR A 164 10.41 3.82 2.87
N ILE A 165 10.27 4.81 2.00
CA ILE A 165 9.11 5.69 1.92
C ILE A 165 8.18 5.15 0.83
N ALA A 166 6.93 4.87 1.16
CA ALA A 166 5.95 4.39 0.19
C ALA A 166 4.70 5.27 0.18
N THR A 167 4.24 5.65 -1.01
CA THR A 167 2.87 6.14 -1.13
C THR A 167 1.89 4.99 -0.96
N ASN A 168 0.73 5.28 -0.45
CA ASN A 168 -0.26 4.36 0.12
C ASN A 168 -0.45 3.00 -0.57
N MET A 169 -0.43 2.94 -1.89
CA MET A 169 -0.74 1.70 -2.64
C MET A 169 0.50 1.04 -3.24
N ALA A 170 1.68 1.64 -3.10
CA ALA A 170 2.91 1.10 -3.64
C ALA A 170 3.30 -0.22 -2.93
N GLY A 171 3.72 -1.21 -3.70
CA GLY A 171 4.11 -2.53 -3.21
C GLY A 171 2.97 -3.43 -2.74
N ARG A 172 1.71 -3.16 -3.13
CA ARG A 172 0.60 -4.06 -2.86
C ARG A 172 0.75 -5.36 -3.64
N GLY A 173 0.54 -6.50 -2.95
CA GLY A 173 0.68 -7.83 -3.56
C GLY A 173 2.09 -8.44 -3.42
N THR A 174 3.07 -7.67 -2.94
CA THR A 174 4.42 -8.18 -2.64
C THR A 174 4.61 -8.26 -1.13
N ASP A 175 5.12 -9.38 -0.65
CA ASP A 175 5.43 -9.57 0.77
C ASP A 175 6.77 -8.95 1.13
N ILE A 176 6.85 -8.32 2.32
CA ILE A 176 8.08 -7.79 2.90
C ILE A 176 8.62 -8.85 3.84
N MET A 177 9.67 -9.55 3.41
CA MET A 177 10.34 -10.57 4.20
C MET A 177 11.45 -9.93 5.03
N LEU A 178 11.53 -10.30 6.32
CA LEU A 178 12.61 -9.83 7.18
C LEU A 178 13.95 -10.38 6.71
N GLY A 179 14.97 -9.51 6.63
CA GLY A 179 16.29 -9.82 6.05
C GLY A 179 16.35 -9.73 4.53
N GLY A 180 15.21 -9.66 3.82
CA GLY A 180 15.11 -9.60 2.36
C GLY A 180 14.39 -10.80 1.76
N ASN A 181 14.20 -10.80 0.44
CA ASN A 181 13.48 -11.85 -0.29
C ASN A 181 14.45 -12.70 -1.11
N ALA A 182 14.67 -13.95 -0.65
CA ALA A 182 15.58 -14.91 -1.31
C ALA A 182 15.10 -15.29 -2.72
N GLU A 183 13.80 -15.50 -2.91
CA GLU A 183 13.19 -15.80 -4.20
C GLU A 183 13.48 -14.70 -5.22
N TYR A 184 13.32 -13.44 -4.81
CA TYR A 184 13.61 -12.29 -5.66
C TYR A 184 15.10 -12.26 -6.07
N LEU A 185 16.02 -12.50 -5.13
CA LEU A 185 17.46 -12.54 -5.40
C LEU A 185 17.83 -13.68 -6.34
N ALA A 186 17.24 -14.87 -6.15
CA ALA A 186 17.45 -16.01 -7.04
C ALA A 186 16.97 -15.70 -8.46
N LYS A 187 15.79 -15.13 -8.63
CA LYS A 187 15.26 -14.68 -9.95
C LYS A 187 16.16 -13.62 -10.60
N ALA A 188 16.65 -12.66 -9.82
CA ALA A 188 17.56 -11.64 -10.33
C ALA A 188 18.89 -12.23 -10.80
N GLU A 189 19.43 -13.23 -10.09
CA GLU A 189 20.64 -13.91 -10.48
C GLU A 189 20.43 -14.79 -11.72
N MET A 190 19.30 -15.48 -11.84
CA MET A 190 18.94 -16.21 -13.06
C MET A 190 18.88 -15.29 -14.29
N ARG A 191 18.35 -14.07 -14.15
CA ARG A 191 18.39 -13.05 -15.22
C ARG A 191 19.83 -12.68 -15.60
N ARG A 192 20.74 -12.56 -14.63
CA ARG A 192 22.17 -12.32 -14.89
C ARG A 192 22.83 -13.50 -15.62
N MET A 193 22.36 -14.72 -15.32
CA MET A 193 22.77 -15.94 -16.03
C MET A 193 22.12 -16.08 -17.42
N GLN A 194 21.38 -15.05 -17.88
CA GLN A 194 20.71 -14.98 -19.19
C GLN A 194 19.53 -15.96 -19.39
N PHE A 195 18.90 -16.45 -18.31
CA PHE A 195 17.64 -17.14 -18.41
C PHE A 195 16.54 -16.16 -18.86
N THR A 196 15.64 -16.62 -19.75
CA THR A 196 14.50 -15.81 -20.19
C THR A 196 13.47 -15.66 -19.07
N ASP A 197 12.70 -14.57 -19.07
CA ASP A 197 11.66 -14.36 -18.06
C ASP A 197 10.57 -15.44 -18.10
N GLU A 198 10.29 -16.01 -19.28
CA GLU A 198 9.38 -17.13 -19.46
C GLU A 198 9.91 -18.39 -18.74
N LEU A 199 11.19 -18.71 -18.92
CA LEU A 199 11.81 -19.86 -18.29
C LEU A 199 11.92 -19.70 -16.77
N ILE A 200 12.16 -18.48 -16.27
CA ILE A 200 12.15 -18.16 -14.85
C ILE A 200 10.74 -18.33 -14.25
N ALA A 201 9.69 -17.92 -14.97
CA ALA A 201 8.31 -18.11 -14.55
C ALA A 201 7.96 -19.60 -14.46
N GLU A 202 8.35 -20.42 -15.45
CA GLU A 202 8.16 -21.87 -15.45
C GLU A 202 9.00 -22.58 -14.38
N ALA A 203 10.20 -22.08 -14.09
CA ALA A 203 11.06 -22.60 -13.02
C ALA A 203 10.44 -22.42 -11.63
N THR A 204 9.68 -21.36 -11.42
CA THR A 204 8.97 -21.09 -10.15
C THR A 204 7.55 -21.67 -10.11
N GLY A 205 7.07 -22.22 -11.22
CA GLY A 205 5.78 -22.89 -11.33
C GLY A 205 5.77 -24.29 -10.72
N PHE A 206 4.57 -24.77 -10.35
CA PHE A 206 4.35 -26.10 -9.77
C PHE A 206 3.80 -27.11 -10.79
N ALA A 207 3.64 -26.72 -12.06
CA ALA A 207 3.15 -27.62 -13.11
C ALA A 207 4.16 -28.73 -13.39
N ASP A 208 3.67 -29.96 -13.53
CA ASP A 208 4.49 -31.08 -13.96
C ASP A 208 4.97 -30.87 -15.40
N THR A 209 6.25 -31.10 -15.64
CA THR A 209 6.88 -30.92 -16.96
C THR A 209 7.96 -31.96 -17.18
N GLU A 210 8.08 -32.47 -18.41
CA GLU A 210 9.16 -33.34 -18.85
C GLU A 210 10.26 -32.58 -19.64
N ASN A 211 10.11 -31.26 -19.77
CA ASN A 211 11.08 -30.44 -20.48
C ASN A 211 12.38 -30.28 -19.67
N GLU A 212 13.48 -30.80 -20.22
CA GLU A 212 14.80 -30.77 -19.56
C GLU A 212 15.30 -29.36 -19.26
N GLU A 213 14.99 -28.37 -20.11
CA GLU A 213 15.40 -27.00 -19.89
C GLU A 213 14.68 -26.40 -18.66
N ILE A 214 13.38 -26.67 -18.49
CA ILE A 214 12.59 -26.23 -17.34
C ILE A 214 13.06 -26.93 -16.07
N LEU A 215 13.34 -28.24 -16.13
CA LEU A 215 13.84 -29.01 -14.99
C LEU A 215 15.23 -28.50 -14.54
N ASN A 216 16.10 -28.16 -15.45
CA ASN A 216 17.40 -27.56 -15.14
C ASN A 216 17.26 -26.17 -14.55
N ALA A 217 16.37 -25.35 -15.10
CA ALA A 217 16.07 -24.03 -14.55
C ALA A 217 15.49 -24.11 -13.12
N ARG A 218 14.60 -25.10 -12.83
CA ARG A 218 14.08 -25.37 -11.49
C ARG A 218 15.17 -25.73 -10.50
N LYS A 219 16.07 -26.62 -10.91
CA LYS A 219 17.21 -27.02 -10.06
C LYS A 219 18.10 -25.83 -9.74
N THR A 220 18.47 -25.05 -10.75
CA THR A 220 19.27 -23.83 -10.59
C THR A 220 18.57 -22.82 -9.67
N PHE A 221 17.26 -22.63 -9.85
CA PHE A 221 16.46 -21.74 -8.98
C PHE A 221 16.47 -22.22 -7.52
N GLN A 222 16.24 -23.51 -7.27
CA GLN A 222 16.24 -24.09 -5.93
C GLN A 222 17.61 -23.98 -5.24
N GLU A 223 18.70 -24.21 -5.97
CA GLU A 223 20.07 -24.06 -5.45
C GLU A 223 20.36 -22.60 -5.07
N LEU A 224 20.00 -21.65 -5.93
CA LEU A 224 20.15 -20.22 -5.66
C LEU A 224 19.26 -19.76 -4.50
N GLU A 225 18.01 -20.17 -4.48
CA GLU A 225 17.07 -19.85 -3.39
C GLU A 225 17.58 -20.38 -2.05
N ALA A 226 18.03 -21.63 -1.98
CA ALA A 226 18.58 -22.22 -0.77
C ALA A 226 19.82 -21.47 -0.27
N LYS A 227 20.72 -21.08 -1.20
CA LYS A 227 21.90 -20.27 -0.90
C LYS A 227 21.48 -18.92 -0.28
N TYR A 228 20.63 -18.15 -0.97
CA TYR A 228 20.20 -16.86 -0.47
C TYR A 228 19.37 -16.96 0.82
N LYS A 229 18.58 -18.01 1.00
CA LYS A 229 17.85 -18.27 2.25
C LYS A 229 18.81 -18.44 3.44
N SER A 230 19.93 -19.13 3.26
CA SER A 230 20.93 -19.30 4.32
C SER A 230 21.65 -17.99 4.64
N GLU A 231 21.98 -17.17 3.63
CA GLU A 231 22.64 -15.87 3.80
C GLU A 231 21.72 -14.85 4.51
N ILE A 232 20.42 -14.86 4.15
CA ILE A 232 19.41 -13.94 4.71
C ILE A 232 19.03 -14.33 6.14
N GLN A 233 19.12 -15.61 6.52
CA GLN A 233 18.63 -16.09 7.81
C GLN A 233 19.28 -15.36 8.99
N GLU A 234 20.59 -15.17 8.97
CA GLU A 234 21.29 -14.43 10.03
C GLU A 234 20.86 -12.96 10.13
N GLU A 235 20.64 -12.32 8.97
CA GLU A 235 20.14 -10.94 8.91
C GLU A 235 18.70 -10.86 9.40
N ALA A 236 17.85 -11.81 9.01
CA ALA A 236 16.46 -11.89 9.47
C ALA A 236 16.36 -12.04 10.99
N ASP A 237 17.24 -12.85 11.60
CA ASP A 237 17.25 -13.02 13.06
C ASP A 237 17.65 -11.73 13.78
N LYS A 238 18.65 -11.00 13.28
CA LYS A 238 19.02 -9.67 13.78
C LYS A 238 17.86 -8.66 13.68
N VAL A 239 17.13 -8.70 12.56
CA VAL A 239 15.96 -7.84 12.34
C VAL A 239 14.83 -8.20 13.31
N ARG A 240 14.61 -9.50 13.60
CA ARG A 240 13.64 -9.95 14.62
C ARG A 240 14.02 -9.48 16.02
N GLU A 241 15.29 -9.56 16.39
CA GLU A 241 15.81 -9.05 17.65
C GLU A 241 15.68 -7.52 17.77
N ALA A 242 15.84 -6.79 16.65
CA ALA A 242 15.63 -5.34 16.59
C ALA A 242 14.15 -4.93 16.74
N GLY A 243 13.19 -5.89 16.67
CA GLY A 243 11.75 -5.65 16.81
C GLY A 243 10.95 -5.84 15.53
N GLY A 244 11.57 -6.37 14.45
CA GLY A 244 10.93 -6.60 13.15
C GLY A 244 10.67 -5.32 12.36
N LEU A 245 9.76 -5.37 11.40
CA LEU A 245 9.45 -4.21 10.55
C LEU A 245 8.63 -3.17 11.31
N PHE A 246 9.10 -1.92 11.35
CA PHE A 246 8.35 -0.78 11.87
C PHE A 246 7.55 -0.11 10.76
N ILE A 247 6.26 0.15 10.99
CA ILE A 247 5.39 0.90 10.10
C ILE A 247 5.15 2.28 10.70
N LEU A 248 5.57 3.32 10.01
CA LEU A 248 5.28 4.70 10.37
C LEU A 248 4.28 5.31 9.37
N GLY A 249 3.03 5.53 9.78
CA GLY A 249 2.08 6.30 9.00
C GLY A 249 2.24 7.80 9.27
N THR A 250 2.39 8.62 8.25
CA THR A 250 2.51 10.08 8.44
C THR A 250 1.17 10.79 8.49
N GLU A 251 0.10 10.08 8.18
CA GLU A 251 -1.30 10.56 8.25
C GLU A 251 -2.26 9.38 8.31
N ARG A 252 -3.48 9.64 8.77
CA ARG A 252 -4.59 8.70 8.65
C ARG A 252 -5.28 8.89 7.29
N HIS A 253 -5.66 7.78 6.68
CA HIS A 253 -6.44 7.79 5.44
C HIS A 253 -7.92 8.01 5.70
N ASP A 254 -8.67 8.27 4.63
CA ASP A 254 -10.13 8.41 4.67
C ASP A 254 -10.87 7.14 5.09
N SER A 255 -10.20 5.99 5.06
CA SER A 255 -10.75 4.70 5.46
C SER A 255 -9.78 3.94 6.37
N ARG A 256 -10.30 3.46 7.50
CA ARG A 256 -9.58 2.59 8.45
C ARG A 256 -9.04 1.33 7.77
N ARG A 257 -9.74 0.86 6.76
CA ARG A 257 -9.32 -0.30 5.95
C ARG A 257 -7.94 -0.08 5.33
N ILE A 258 -7.66 1.12 4.84
CA ILE A 258 -6.38 1.46 4.21
C ILE A 258 -5.27 1.54 5.28
N ASP A 259 -5.55 2.12 6.43
CA ASP A 259 -4.61 2.14 7.56
C ASP A 259 -4.27 0.73 8.04
N ASN A 260 -5.28 -0.15 8.12
CA ASN A 260 -5.07 -1.55 8.48
C ASN A 260 -4.27 -2.31 7.41
N GLN A 261 -4.43 -2.00 6.14
CA GLN A 261 -3.59 -2.55 5.06
C GLN A 261 -2.14 -2.10 5.16
N LEU A 262 -1.89 -0.87 5.60
CA LEU A 262 -0.55 -0.37 5.86
C LEU A 262 0.07 -1.08 7.07
N ARG A 263 -0.65 -1.13 8.20
CA ARG A 263 -0.22 -1.88 9.41
C ARG A 263 0.05 -3.35 9.10
N GLY A 264 -0.81 -3.97 8.29
CA GLY A 264 -0.72 -5.38 7.90
C GLY A 264 0.49 -5.74 7.03
N ARG A 265 1.35 -4.80 6.69
CA ARG A 265 2.65 -5.08 6.06
C ARG A 265 3.70 -5.55 7.07
N SER A 266 3.49 -5.29 8.36
CA SER A 266 4.33 -5.75 9.46
C SER A 266 3.63 -6.84 10.26
N GLY A 267 4.40 -7.65 10.98
CA GLY A 267 3.89 -8.72 11.85
C GLY A 267 3.33 -9.90 11.06
N ARG A 268 3.82 -10.16 9.85
CA ARG A 268 3.38 -11.28 9.02
C ARG A 268 4.01 -12.58 9.48
N GLN A 269 3.30 -13.69 9.27
CA GLN A 269 3.76 -15.06 9.58
C GLN A 269 4.19 -15.28 11.05
N GLY A 270 3.71 -14.44 11.97
CA GLY A 270 4.06 -14.49 13.39
C GLY A 270 5.38 -13.80 13.73
N ASP A 271 6.00 -13.08 12.81
CA ASP A 271 7.17 -12.25 13.06
C ASP A 271 6.81 -11.04 13.94
N PRO A 272 7.73 -10.53 14.76
CA PRO A 272 7.55 -9.29 15.49
C PRO A 272 7.43 -8.11 14.53
N GLY A 273 6.87 -7.03 15.02
CA GLY A 273 6.74 -5.78 14.27
C GLY A 273 6.06 -4.72 15.09
N GLU A 274 6.13 -3.50 14.61
CA GLU A 274 5.51 -2.36 15.27
C GLU A 274 4.79 -1.48 14.24
N SER A 275 3.75 -0.77 14.69
CA SER A 275 3.12 0.26 13.88
C SER A 275 2.77 1.48 14.72
N GLN A 276 2.95 2.68 14.16
CA GLN A 276 2.55 3.93 14.77
C GLN A 276 2.16 4.95 13.72
N PHE A 277 1.19 5.82 14.03
CA PHE A 277 0.81 6.93 13.17
C PHE A 277 1.18 8.26 13.82
N TYR A 278 1.83 9.11 13.04
CA TYR A 278 2.15 10.50 13.38
C TYR A 278 1.19 11.40 12.62
N LEU A 279 0.44 12.20 13.35
CA LEU A 279 -0.64 13.04 12.84
C LEU A 279 -0.36 14.50 13.18
N SER A 280 -0.90 15.42 12.39
CA SER A 280 -0.91 16.82 12.72
C SER A 280 -2.34 17.39 12.70
N CYS A 281 -2.56 18.46 13.46
CA CYS A 281 -3.83 19.18 13.40
C CYS A 281 -4.08 19.83 12.03
N GLU A 282 -3.06 19.97 11.22
CA GLU A 282 -3.11 20.54 9.88
C GLU A 282 -3.45 19.48 8.81
N ASP A 283 -3.40 18.18 9.13
CA ASP A 283 -3.75 17.11 8.21
C ASP A 283 -5.21 17.23 7.77
N ASP A 284 -5.50 16.87 6.51
CA ASP A 284 -6.80 17.07 5.89
C ASP A 284 -7.95 16.43 6.68
N LEU A 285 -7.76 15.23 7.19
CA LEU A 285 -8.77 14.55 8.02
C LEU A 285 -9.07 15.35 9.29
N MET A 286 -8.05 15.91 9.92
CA MET A 286 -8.18 16.69 11.15
C MET A 286 -8.80 18.05 10.88
N ARG A 287 -8.40 18.71 9.80
CA ARG A 287 -8.94 20.01 9.38
C ARG A 287 -10.41 19.94 9.02
N LEU A 288 -10.84 18.89 8.27
CA LEU A 288 -12.21 18.78 7.78
C LEU A 288 -13.19 18.21 8.82
N PHE A 289 -12.73 17.34 9.71
CA PHE A 289 -13.60 16.58 10.61
C PHE A 289 -13.24 16.68 12.10
N GLY A 290 -12.03 17.16 12.43
CA GLY A 290 -11.58 17.35 13.82
C GLY A 290 -12.19 18.55 14.53
N GLY A 291 -12.61 19.56 13.78
CA GLY A 291 -13.31 20.76 14.24
C GLY A 291 -12.44 21.75 15.03
N GLU A 292 -12.90 22.98 15.11
CA GLU A 292 -12.23 24.09 15.83
C GLU A 292 -11.97 23.78 17.31
N ARG A 293 -12.82 22.92 17.92
CA ARG A 293 -12.64 22.51 19.33
C ARG A 293 -11.34 21.78 19.58
N MET A 294 -10.88 20.98 18.61
CA MET A 294 -9.63 20.22 18.73
C MET A 294 -8.43 21.14 18.55
N GLN A 295 -8.47 22.07 17.59
CA GLN A 295 -7.44 23.11 17.45
C GLN A 295 -7.31 23.98 18.70
N MET A 296 -8.45 24.42 19.28
CA MET A 296 -8.44 25.20 20.53
C MET A 296 -7.93 24.38 21.73
N MET A 297 -8.23 23.08 21.78
CA MET A 297 -7.75 22.21 22.85
C MET A 297 -6.22 21.99 22.75
N MET A 298 -5.72 21.80 21.53
CA MET A 298 -4.29 21.64 21.26
C MET A 298 -3.49 22.90 21.57
N GLY A 299 -3.97 24.08 21.16
CA GLY A 299 -3.32 25.36 21.47
C GLY A 299 -3.27 25.71 22.97
N ARG A 300 -4.06 25.02 23.83
CA ARG A 300 -3.99 25.15 25.28
C ARG A 300 -3.10 24.12 25.95
N LEU A 301 -2.83 23.00 25.28
CA LEU A 301 -2.06 21.87 25.87
C LEU A 301 -0.57 22.01 25.64
N THR A 302 -0.13 22.67 24.56
CA THR A 302 1.27 22.81 24.23
C THR A 302 1.60 24.23 23.77
N GLN A 303 2.69 24.80 24.31
CA GLN A 303 3.33 26.01 23.81
C GLN A 303 4.46 25.71 22.82
N ASP A 304 4.86 24.42 22.71
CA ASP A 304 5.91 23.95 21.83
C ASP A 304 5.30 23.15 20.67
N GLU A 305 5.54 23.60 19.44
CA GLU A 305 4.99 23.02 18.21
C GLU A 305 5.50 21.61 17.94
N ASP A 306 6.69 21.28 18.43
CA ASP A 306 7.36 19.98 18.24
C ASP A 306 6.99 18.96 19.33
N MET A 307 6.25 19.34 20.36
CA MET A 307 5.92 18.45 21.46
C MET A 307 4.85 17.43 21.08
N PRO A 308 5.15 16.11 21.16
CA PRO A 308 4.17 15.07 20.87
C PRO A 308 3.09 14.99 21.96
N ILE A 309 1.85 14.85 21.54
CA ILE A 309 0.72 14.63 22.44
C ILE A 309 0.21 13.20 22.24
N GLU A 310 0.40 12.36 23.25
CA GLU A 310 -0.19 11.03 23.30
C GLU A 310 -1.45 11.07 24.16
N SER A 311 -2.61 10.91 23.54
CA SER A 311 -3.88 10.89 24.26
C SER A 311 -4.85 9.90 23.64
N LYS A 312 -5.30 8.94 24.43
CA LYS A 312 -6.36 7.99 24.03
C LYS A 312 -7.68 8.69 23.63
N MET A 313 -7.94 9.87 24.17
CA MET A 313 -9.11 10.66 23.86
C MET A 313 -9.01 11.23 22.45
N ILE A 314 -7.83 11.69 22.05
CA ILE A 314 -7.60 12.26 20.73
C ILE A 314 -7.61 11.14 19.66
N SER A 315 -7.00 9.99 19.93
CA SER A 315 -7.08 8.82 19.04
C SER A 315 -8.52 8.38 18.76
N LYS A 316 -9.39 8.40 19.79
CA LYS A 316 -10.84 8.14 19.60
C LYS A 316 -11.53 9.19 18.74
N THR A 317 -11.12 10.46 18.85
CA THR A 317 -11.67 11.55 18.03
C THR A 317 -11.28 11.39 16.57
N VAL A 318 -10.04 11.01 16.30
CA VAL A 318 -9.54 10.68 14.95
C VAL A 318 -10.34 9.52 14.36
N GLU A 319 -10.50 8.43 15.11
CA GLU A 319 -11.30 7.28 14.66
C GLU A 319 -12.77 7.65 14.39
N SER A 320 -13.35 8.49 15.23
CA SER A 320 -14.71 9.00 15.02
C SER A 320 -14.81 9.85 13.74
N SER A 321 -13.78 10.64 13.45
CA SER A 321 -13.69 11.43 12.21
C SER A 321 -13.60 10.54 10.98
N GLN A 322 -12.74 9.51 11.02
CA GLN A 322 -12.68 8.52 9.94
C GLN A 322 -14.02 7.82 9.70
N LYS A 323 -14.72 7.40 10.76
CA LYS A 323 -16.05 6.79 10.64
C LYS A 323 -17.06 7.71 9.95
N LYS A 324 -17.00 9.03 10.19
CA LYS A 324 -17.86 10.00 9.51
C LYS A 324 -17.54 10.11 8.02
N VAL A 325 -16.24 10.11 7.65
CA VAL A 325 -15.80 10.12 6.24
C VAL A 325 -16.24 8.84 5.54
N GLU A 326 -15.99 7.68 6.16
CA GLU A 326 -16.43 6.38 5.66
C GLU A 326 -17.93 6.35 5.41
N GLY A 327 -18.74 6.80 6.37
CA GLY A 327 -20.18 6.87 6.24
C GLY A 327 -20.66 7.81 5.12
N ARG A 328 -20.01 8.98 4.98
CA ARG A 328 -20.28 9.91 3.85
C ARG A 328 -19.97 9.26 2.51
N ASN A 329 -18.79 8.65 2.38
CA ASN A 329 -18.35 8.00 1.15
C ASN A 329 -19.24 6.80 0.79
N PHE A 330 -19.67 6.02 1.79
CA PHE A 330 -20.63 4.95 1.61
C PHE A 330 -21.99 5.50 1.11
N GLY A 331 -22.49 6.60 1.70
CA GLY A 331 -23.72 7.26 1.24
C GLY A 331 -23.63 7.70 -0.23
N ILE A 332 -22.51 8.27 -0.65
CA ILE A 332 -22.29 8.66 -2.06
C ILE A 332 -22.34 7.43 -2.97
N ARG A 333 -21.61 6.33 -2.62
CA ARG A 333 -21.63 5.09 -3.41
C ARG A 333 -23.00 4.45 -3.49
N LYS A 334 -23.77 4.47 -2.39
CA LYS A 334 -25.15 3.97 -2.33
C LYS A 334 -26.09 4.77 -3.22
N ASN A 335 -26.01 6.10 -3.18
CA ASN A 335 -26.82 6.95 -4.05
C ASN A 335 -26.51 6.71 -5.53
N THR A 336 -25.22 6.60 -5.89
CA THR A 336 -24.82 6.29 -7.27
C THR A 336 -25.39 4.96 -7.73
N LEU A 337 -25.36 3.93 -6.89
CA LEU A 337 -25.97 2.63 -7.18
C LEU A 337 -27.49 2.74 -7.40
N GLN A 338 -28.19 3.50 -6.56
CA GLN A 338 -29.63 3.70 -6.69
C GLN A 338 -30.01 4.40 -8.01
N TYR A 339 -29.21 5.37 -8.47
CA TYR A 339 -29.41 6.00 -9.78
C TYR A 339 -29.16 5.01 -10.92
N ASP A 340 -28.12 4.19 -10.82
CA ASP A 340 -27.78 3.19 -11.82
C ASP A 340 -28.86 2.08 -11.90
N ASP A 341 -29.37 1.62 -10.76
CA ASP A 341 -30.52 0.69 -10.69
C ASP A 341 -31.76 1.28 -11.35
N CYS A 342 -32.05 2.58 -11.13
CA CYS A 342 -33.16 3.25 -11.78
C CYS A 342 -33.02 3.29 -13.31
N LEU A 343 -31.82 3.59 -13.80
CA LEU A 343 -31.54 3.60 -15.26
C LEU A 343 -31.69 2.22 -15.90
N LEU A 344 -31.22 1.16 -15.22
CA LEU A 344 -31.39 -0.21 -15.70
C LEU A 344 -32.87 -0.61 -15.79
N TYR A 345 -33.67 -0.30 -14.76
CA TYR A 345 -35.10 -0.56 -14.76
C TYR A 345 -35.87 0.17 -15.87
N THR A 346 -35.46 1.41 -16.20
CA THR A 346 -36.10 2.19 -17.27
C THR A 346 -35.68 1.75 -18.66
N SER A 347 -34.49 1.19 -18.82
CA SER A 347 -34.02 0.64 -20.13
C SER A 347 -34.65 -0.71 -20.46
N ASP A 348 -34.94 -1.55 -19.44
CA ASP A 348 -35.62 -2.83 -19.64
C ASP A 348 -37.14 -2.68 -19.87
N ALA A 349 -37.70 -1.50 -19.57
CA ALA A 349 -39.12 -1.19 -19.78
C ALA A 349 -39.40 -0.54 -21.17
N ALA A 350 -38.39 -0.25 -21.98
CA ALA A 350 -38.46 0.30 -23.32
C ALA A 350 -38.13 -0.74 -24.38
#